data_fdf6c51d8c415546d6614791aec78809
#
_entry.id   fdf6c51d8c415546d6614791aec78809
#
_cell.length_a   1.000
_cell.length_b   1.000
_cell.length_c   1.000
_cell.angle_alpha   90.00
_cell.angle_beta   90.00
_cell.angle_gamma   90.00
#
_symmetry.space_group_name_H-M   'P 1'
#
loop_
_entity.id
_entity.type
_entity.pdbx_description
1 polymer ?
#
loop_
_entity_poly.entity_id
_entity_poly.type
_entity_poly.pdbx_seq_one_letter_code
_entity_poly.pdbx_strand_id
1 'polypeptide(L)'
;MKRLLALVLVVALSSAAWAAPDPLEAQGRQFVVLATTLGHLHPREIDAYWGPPELDMRRRGPTPSFPALRRDMALLREAVAHDAPSPRRDRLAGRLDHLITLLDVIAKPRALSFDQEARQVYGVIVPPPYPEIQARALKRLDRLLPGHGDLASRLSTWRARFSIPDDRRRAVFLRALAECRARTLPHWPLPADEKVDVVWSAEVPAAWQRYQGHDRSRLEINPAAVGDPGTALDVACHEAYPGHHAQFVVMAAAGLAVEDTVVILRSPDQVLREGAANAGIDLAFPPAARLAFTRDELFPIAGFDRRDAATFVQIHRLIGDLALSVMPILRDYYDGRLASGDAMARLMLDAQISSPEALLEFTHDLGATVTGYTVARDMVTACMAARVGNGDRWAVLRDIIADRDIGILASTVCDRHVSVRIRP
;
A
#
# COMPACT_ATOMS: atom_id res chain seq x y z
N MET A 1 3.80 82.27 26.46
CA MET A 1 4.65 81.43 25.57
C MET A 1 4.19 79.97 25.65
N LYS A 2 3.33 79.53 24.76
CA LYS A 2 2.84 78.11 24.68
C LYS A 2 3.48 77.45 23.45
N ARG A 3 4.36 76.47 23.66
CA ARG A 3 4.98 75.69 22.60
C ARG A 3 4.02 74.56 22.24
N LEU A 4 3.46 74.56 21.01
CA LEU A 4 2.79 73.44 20.41
C LEU A 4 3.85 72.41 19.95
N LEU A 5 3.80 71.19 20.48
CA LEU A 5 4.49 69.99 19.89
C LEU A 5 3.56 69.41 18.84
N ALA A 6 4.00 69.42 17.59
CA ALA A 6 3.34 68.71 16.52
C ALA A 6 3.86 67.26 16.54
N LEU A 7 2.95 66.33 16.81
CA LEU A 7 3.21 64.84 16.72
C LEU A 7 3.05 64.40 15.26
N VAL A 8 4.14 64.08 14.60
CA VAL A 8 4.12 63.47 13.22
C VAL A 8 3.90 62.00 13.38
N LEU A 9 2.70 61.53 13.03
CA LEU A 9 2.36 60.10 12.96
C LEU A 9 2.90 59.54 11.65
N VAL A 10 4.01 58.80 11.69
CA VAL A 10 4.51 58.05 10.55
C VAL A 10 3.72 56.73 10.46
N VAL A 11 2.74 56.69 9.58
CA VAL A 11 2.04 55.46 9.22
C VAL A 11 2.97 54.67 8.30
N ALA A 12 3.63 53.64 8.85
CA ALA A 12 4.34 52.64 8.06
C ALA A 12 3.31 51.76 7.34
N LEU A 13 3.04 52.06 6.08
CA LEU A 13 2.34 51.14 5.18
C LEU A 13 3.24 49.94 4.94
N SER A 14 3.05 48.87 5.71
CA SER A 14 3.58 47.57 5.36
C SER A 14 2.87 47.09 4.09
N SER A 15 3.52 47.25 2.95
CA SER A 15 3.13 46.60 1.70
C SER A 15 3.29 45.09 1.94
N ALA A 16 2.17 44.40 2.26
CA ALA A 16 2.12 42.97 2.11
C ALA A 16 2.35 42.70 0.60
N ALA A 17 3.56 42.34 0.26
CA ALA A 17 3.85 41.82 -1.09
C ALA A 17 2.95 40.60 -1.26
N TRP A 18 1.96 40.71 -2.12
CA TRP A 18 1.25 39.56 -2.62
C TRP A 18 2.32 38.66 -3.29
N ALA A 19 2.70 37.59 -2.60
CA ALA A 19 3.52 36.56 -3.21
C ALA A 19 2.79 36.11 -4.47
N ALA A 20 3.48 36.14 -5.62
CA ALA A 20 2.93 35.59 -6.84
C ALA A 20 2.48 34.14 -6.56
N PRO A 21 1.30 33.73 -7.05
CA PRO A 21 0.84 32.36 -6.82
C PRO A 21 1.92 31.39 -7.29
N ASP A 22 2.21 30.39 -6.45
CA ASP A 22 3.18 29.32 -6.78
C ASP A 22 2.75 28.66 -8.10
N PRO A 23 3.57 28.73 -9.18
CA PRO A 23 3.23 28.09 -10.46
C PRO A 23 2.92 26.61 -10.30
N LEU A 24 3.62 25.91 -9.41
CA LEU A 24 3.40 24.50 -9.11
C LEU A 24 2.02 24.23 -8.50
N GLU A 25 1.41 25.19 -7.79
CA GLU A 25 0.06 25.01 -7.28
C GLU A 25 -0.98 24.91 -8.40
N ALA A 26 -0.90 25.78 -9.42
CA ALA A 26 -1.78 25.73 -10.58
C ALA A 26 -1.57 24.44 -11.39
N GLN A 27 -0.32 24.04 -11.56
CA GLN A 27 0.04 22.80 -12.26
C GLN A 27 -0.39 21.55 -11.49
N GLY A 28 -0.25 21.53 -10.15
CA GLY A 28 -0.75 20.49 -9.28
C GLY A 28 -2.28 20.33 -9.39
N ARG A 29 -3.02 21.44 -9.42
CA ARG A 29 -4.48 21.41 -9.66
C ARG A 29 -4.82 20.83 -11.04
N GLN A 30 -4.06 21.21 -12.07
CA GLN A 30 -4.25 20.67 -13.42
C GLN A 30 -3.91 19.15 -13.45
N PHE A 31 -2.87 18.71 -12.75
CA PHE A 31 -2.57 17.29 -12.59
C PHE A 31 -3.76 16.52 -11.99
N VAL A 32 -4.38 17.04 -10.92
CA VAL A 32 -5.56 16.42 -10.31
C VAL A 32 -6.72 16.30 -11.31
N VAL A 33 -6.98 17.35 -12.11
CA VAL A 33 -8.01 17.30 -13.16
C VAL A 33 -7.71 16.19 -14.17
N LEU A 34 -6.46 16.08 -14.64
CA LEU A 34 -6.07 15.04 -15.61
C LEU A 34 -6.15 13.64 -15.02
N ALA A 35 -5.67 13.44 -13.79
CA ALA A 35 -5.73 12.17 -13.09
C ALA A 35 -7.18 11.73 -12.83
N THR A 36 -8.03 12.63 -12.34
CA THR A 36 -9.45 12.32 -12.11
C THR A 36 -10.24 12.14 -13.40
N THR A 37 -9.81 12.78 -14.50
CA THR A 37 -10.34 12.51 -15.86
C THR A 37 -9.98 11.09 -16.31
N LEU A 38 -8.75 10.62 -16.06
CA LEU A 38 -8.42 9.21 -16.28
C LEU A 38 -9.33 8.30 -15.46
N GLY A 39 -9.59 8.64 -14.19
CA GLY A 39 -10.54 7.93 -13.34
C GLY A 39 -11.99 7.96 -13.81
N HIS A 40 -12.40 8.97 -14.62
CA HIS A 40 -13.69 8.98 -15.30
C HIS A 40 -13.74 7.93 -16.43
N LEU A 41 -12.66 7.80 -17.19
CA LEU A 41 -12.54 6.82 -18.27
C LEU A 41 -12.34 5.39 -17.75
N HIS A 42 -11.56 5.26 -16.67
CA HIS A 42 -11.20 4.00 -16.02
C HIS A 42 -11.33 4.14 -14.50
N PRO A 43 -12.53 3.87 -13.95
CA PRO A 43 -12.85 4.12 -12.54
C PRO A 43 -11.93 3.40 -11.53
N ARG A 44 -11.34 2.27 -11.91
CA ARG A 44 -10.42 1.50 -11.05
C ARG A 44 -9.05 2.18 -10.85
N GLU A 45 -8.67 3.16 -11.69
CA GLU A 45 -7.33 3.78 -11.60
C GLU A 45 -7.20 4.77 -10.44
N ILE A 46 -8.31 5.32 -9.96
CA ILE A 46 -8.31 6.24 -8.82
C ILE A 46 -8.89 5.53 -7.60
N ASP A 47 -7.99 5.16 -6.70
CA ASP A 47 -8.33 4.47 -5.46
C ASP A 47 -8.99 5.41 -4.44
N ALA A 48 -8.43 6.61 -4.23
CA ALA A 48 -8.99 7.61 -3.34
C ALA A 48 -8.78 9.04 -3.87
N TYR A 49 -9.67 9.93 -3.46
CA TYR A 49 -9.57 11.37 -3.69
C TYR A 49 -10.25 12.14 -2.56
N TRP A 50 -9.54 13.09 -1.96
CA TRP A 50 -10.05 13.96 -0.89
C TRP A 50 -9.68 15.45 -1.09
N GLY A 51 -9.29 15.82 -2.29
CA GLY A 51 -8.96 17.20 -2.68
C GLY A 51 -10.19 18.07 -2.93
N PRO A 52 -9.99 19.28 -3.48
CA PRO A 52 -11.07 20.21 -3.81
C PRO A 52 -12.12 19.58 -4.73
N PRO A 53 -13.42 19.58 -4.37
CA PRO A 53 -14.46 18.88 -5.13
C PRO A 53 -14.60 19.36 -6.58
N GLU A 54 -14.23 20.60 -6.87
CA GLU A 54 -14.29 21.16 -8.22
C GLU A 54 -13.24 20.56 -9.17
N LEU A 55 -12.19 19.92 -8.66
CA LEU A 55 -11.16 19.24 -9.46
C LEU A 55 -11.50 17.75 -9.70
N ASP A 56 -12.55 17.21 -9.08
CA ASP A 56 -12.96 15.82 -9.26
C ASP A 56 -13.77 15.62 -10.55
N MET A 57 -13.12 15.13 -11.58
CA MET A 57 -13.72 14.86 -12.87
C MET A 57 -14.34 13.48 -13.01
N ARG A 58 -14.23 12.60 -11.98
CA ARG A 58 -14.70 11.20 -12.07
C ARG A 58 -16.20 11.06 -12.36
N ARG A 59 -17.01 12.03 -11.94
CA ARG A 59 -18.47 12.02 -12.14
C ARG A 59 -18.99 13.11 -13.05
N ARG A 60 -18.12 13.98 -13.57
CA ARG A 60 -18.49 15.14 -14.38
C ARG A 60 -17.32 15.50 -15.30
N GLY A 61 -17.65 15.94 -16.45
CA GLY A 61 -16.67 16.42 -17.41
C GLY A 61 -16.80 15.74 -18.77
N PRO A 62 -16.12 16.28 -19.74
CA PRO A 62 -16.06 15.68 -21.08
C PRO A 62 -15.32 14.34 -21.00
N THR A 63 -15.67 13.42 -21.89
CA THR A 63 -14.96 12.17 -22.10
C THR A 63 -13.94 12.37 -23.23
N PRO A 64 -12.71 12.83 -22.95
CA PRO A 64 -11.71 13.02 -23.99
C PRO A 64 -11.27 11.67 -24.57
N SER A 65 -10.78 11.71 -25.81
CA SER A 65 -10.09 10.55 -26.36
C SER A 65 -8.74 10.32 -25.63
N PHE A 66 -8.26 9.09 -25.59
CA PHE A 66 -6.92 8.79 -25.02
C PHE A 66 -5.80 9.63 -25.64
N PRO A 67 -5.73 9.83 -26.96
CA PRO A 67 -4.72 10.72 -27.56
C PRO A 67 -4.82 12.18 -27.08
N ALA A 68 -6.04 12.69 -26.86
CA ALA A 68 -6.24 14.05 -26.35
C ALA A 68 -5.76 14.17 -24.88
N LEU A 69 -6.19 13.23 -24.02
CA LEU A 69 -5.77 13.22 -22.62
C LEU A 69 -4.25 13.08 -22.50
N ARG A 70 -3.64 12.19 -23.28
CA ARG A 70 -2.18 12.00 -23.34
C ARG A 70 -1.44 13.28 -23.73
N ARG A 71 -1.94 13.99 -24.75
CA ARG A 71 -1.37 15.27 -25.19
C ARG A 71 -1.42 16.30 -24.06
N ASP A 72 -2.56 16.41 -23.38
CA ASP A 72 -2.75 17.39 -22.30
C ASP A 72 -1.83 17.08 -21.11
N MET A 73 -1.63 15.80 -20.77
CA MET A 73 -0.64 15.35 -19.78
C MET A 73 0.80 15.71 -20.22
N ALA A 74 1.14 15.51 -21.51
CA ALA A 74 2.47 15.83 -22.03
C ALA A 74 2.74 17.35 -22.01
N LEU A 75 1.75 18.18 -22.37
CA LEU A 75 1.86 19.63 -22.29
C LEU A 75 2.08 20.12 -20.84
N LEU A 76 1.35 19.55 -19.90
CA LEU A 76 1.56 19.87 -18.49
C LEU A 76 2.94 19.42 -18.03
N ARG A 77 3.41 18.24 -18.43
CA ARG A 77 4.73 17.72 -18.11
C ARG A 77 5.86 18.65 -18.62
N GLU A 78 5.68 19.18 -19.84
CA GLU A 78 6.61 20.16 -20.41
C GLU A 78 6.58 21.47 -19.61
N ALA A 79 5.41 21.98 -19.28
CA ALA A 79 5.27 23.20 -18.46
C ALA A 79 5.98 23.04 -17.09
N VAL A 80 5.77 21.92 -16.40
CA VAL A 80 6.44 21.60 -15.11
C VAL A 80 7.96 21.55 -15.27
N ALA A 81 8.48 21.09 -16.41
CA ALA A 81 9.92 21.02 -16.65
C ALA A 81 10.61 22.39 -16.73
N HIS A 82 9.87 23.44 -17.05
CA HIS A 82 10.39 24.81 -17.15
C HIS A 82 10.45 25.53 -15.79
N ASP A 83 9.82 24.98 -14.74
CA ASP A 83 9.89 25.57 -13.41
C ASP A 83 11.26 25.35 -12.74
N ALA A 84 11.55 26.18 -11.73
CA ALA A 84 12.77 26.05 -10.96
C ALA A 84 12.91 24.66 -10.31
N PRO A 85 14.11 24.05 -10.33
CA PRO A 85 14.34 22.77 -9.71
C PRO A 85 13.91 22.74 -8.24
N SER A 86 13.06 21.80 -7.88
CA SER A 86 12.62 21.55 -6.51
C SER A 86 12.14 20.12 -6.34
N PRO A 87 12.17 19.56 -5.12
CA PRO A 87 11.64 18.22 -4.87
C PRO A 87 10.16 18.07 -5.28
N ARG A 88 9.33 19.11 -5.07
CA ARG A 88 7.92 19.11 -5.51
C ARG A 88 7.78 19.04 -7.02
N ARG A 89 8.56 19.89 -7.76
CA ARG A 89 8.58 19.85 -9.22
C ARG A 89 8.95 18.48 -9.75
N ASP A 90 10.02 17.89 -9.20
CA ASP A 90 10.53 16.60 -9.67
C ASP A 90 9.53 15.47 -9.41
N ARG A 91 8.85 15.48 -8.24
CA ARG A 91 7.77 14.53 -7.97
C ARG A 91 6.58 14.72 -8.92
N LEU A 92 6.11 15.95 -9.12
CA LEU A 92 4.99 16.22 -10.05
C LEU A 92 5.32 15.79 -11.47
N ALA A 93 6.55 16.07 -11.93
CA ALA A 93 7.05 15.62 -13.21
C ALA A 93 7.05 14.09 -13.32
N GLY A 94 7.57 13.39 -12.34
CA GLY A 94 7.58 11.92 -12.28
C GLY A 94 6.17 11.32 -12.27
N ARG A 95 5.22 11.93 -11.56
CA ARG A 95 3.82 11.50 -11.56
C ARG A 95 3.13 11.71 -12.91
N LEU A 96 3.49 12.77 -13.65
CA LEU A 96 3.00 12.99 -15.01
C LEU A 96 3.58 11.98 -15.99
N ASP A 97 4.89 11.70 -15.92
CA ASP A 97 5.54 10.67 -16.72
C ASP A 97 4.88 9.30 -16.47
N HIS A 98 4.54 9.02 -15.19
CA HIS A 98 3.81 7.82 -14.83
C HIS A 98 2.38 7.78 -15.41
N LEU A 99 1.59 8.86 -15.30
CA LEU A 99 0.24 8.91 -15.86
C LEU A 99 0.23 8.69 -17.39
N ILE A 100 1.20 9.25 -18.09
CA ILE A 100 1.37 9.05 -19.53
C ILE A 100 1.64 7.57 -19.84
N THR A 101 2.56 6.95 -19.09
CA THR A 101 2.88 5.53 -19.21
C THR A 101 1.67 4.65 -18.93
N LEU A 102 0.94 4.94 -17.84
CA LEU A 102 -0.26 4.22 -17.45
C LEU A 102 -1.34 4.31 -18.53
N LEU A 103 -1.55 5.49 -19.09
CA LEU A 103 -2.51 5.70 -20.18
C LEU A 103 -2.14 4.89 -21.43
N ASP A 104 -0.84 4.81 -21.76
CA ASP A 104 -0.35 4.01 -22.89
C ASP A 104 -0.58 2.50 -22.66
N VAL A 105 -0.42 2.01 -21.42
CA VAL A 105 -0.70 0.62 -21.04
C VAL A 105 -2.20 0.32 -21.09
N ILE A 106 -3.04 1.24 -20.62
CA ILE A 106 -4.51 1.10 -20.70
C ILE A 106 -4.98 1.06 -22.14
N ALA A 107 -4.42 1.94 -22.99
CA ALA A 107 -4.79 2.01 -24.42
C ALA A 107 -4.37 0.75 -25.20
N LYS A 108 -3.36 0.04 -24.74
CA LYS A 108 -2.82 -1.18 -25.38
C LYS A 108 -2.56 -2.26 -24.31
N PRO A 109 -3.61 -2.90 -23.79
CA PRO A 109 -3.46 -3.93 -22.77
C PRO A 109 -2.50 -5.04 -23.21
N ARG A 110 -1.63 -5.46 -22.32
CA ARG A 110 -0.63 -6.54 -22.55
C ARG A 110 0.39 -6.26 -23.67
N ALA A 111 0.61 -4.99 -24.05
CA ALA A 111 1.70 -4.62 -24.94
C ALA A 111 3.07 -4.77 -24.26
N LEU A 112 3.11 -4.73 -22.93
CA LEU A 112 4.29 -4.98 -22.10
C LEU A 112 4.25 -6.38 -21.54
N SER A 113 5.40 -7.02 -21.39
CA SER A 113 5.51 -8.22 -20.56
C SER A 113 5.30 -7.88 -19.08
N PHE A 114 5.03 -8.87 -18.23
CA PHE A 114 4.86 -8.69 -16.80
C PHE A 114 6.02 -7.89 -16.17
N ASP A 115 7.26 -8.27 -16.48
CA ASP A 115 8.45 -7.60 -15.93
C ASP A 115 8.63 -6.18 -16.48
N GLN A 116 8.23 -5.93 -17.72
CA GLN A 116 8.26 -4.58 -18.29
C GLN A 116 7.20 -3.68 -17.63
N GLU A 117 5.99 -4.20 -17.42
CA GLU A 117 4.93 -3.47 -16.72
C GLU A 117 5.31 -3.21 -15.27
N ALA A 118 5.82 -4.23 -14.54
CA ALA A 118 6.31 -4.06 -13.17
C ALA A 118 7.34 -2.93 -13.06
N ARG A 119 8.26 -2.84 -14.02
CA ARG A 119 9.29 -1.81 -14.03
C ARG A 119 8.77 -0.44 -14.43
N GLN A 120 7.96 -0.35 -15.51
CA GLN A 120 7.57 0.93 -16.11
C GLN A 120 6.40 1.57 -15.38
N VAL A 121 5.44 0.77 -14.90
CA VAL A 121 4.24 1.26 -14.21
C VAL A 121 4.45 1.35 -12.70
N TYR A 122 5.16 0.38 -12.12
CA TYR A 122 5.26 0.26 -10.66
C TYR A 122 6.66 0.57 -10.10
N GLY A 123 7.67 0.76 -10.96
CA GLY A 123 9.05 1.00 -10.54
C GLY A 123 9.71 -0.23 -9.86
N VAL A 124 9.15 -1.42 -10.05
CA VAL A 124 9.58 -2.65 -9.38
C VAL A 124 10.39 -3.53 -10.31
N ILE A 125 11.53 -4.01 -9.83
CA ILE A 125 12.28 -5.11 -10.46
C ILE A 125 11.79 -6.40 -9.81
N VAL A 126 11.12 -7.25 -10.60
CA VAL A 126 10.64 -8.55 -10.09
C VAL A 126 11.84 -9.45 -9.81
N PRO A 127 11.98 -9.95 -8.57
CA PRO A 127 13.11 -10.81 -8.24
C PRO A 127 13.02 -12.17 -8.95
N PRO A 128 14.15 -12.87 -9.10
CA PRO A 128 14.14 -14.25 -9.57
C PRO A 128 13.37 -15.15 -8.58
N PRO A 129 12.90 -16.33 -9.03
CA PRO A 129 12.30 -17.30 -8.12
C PRO A 129 13.26 -17.73 -7.00
N TYR A 130 12.70 -18.02 -5.83
CA TYR A 130 13.45 -18.53 -4.66
C TYR A 130 13.02 -19.97 -4.31
N PRO A 131 13.38 -20.97 -5.15
CA PRO A 131 12.89 -22.34 -4.99
C PRO A 131 13.31 -22.98 -3.67
N GLU A 132 14.45 -22.58 -3.11
CA GLU A 132 14.92 -23.11 -1.82
C GLU A 132 14.11 -22.58 -0.63
N ILE A 133 13.65 -21.32 -0.68
CA ILE A 133 12.77 -20.74 0.35
C ILE A 133 11.42 -21.47 0.29
N GLN A 134 10.86 -21.61 -0.90
CA GLN A 134 9.61 -22.32 -1.16
C GLN A 134 9.69 -23.76 -0.66
N ALA A 135 10.70 -24.52 -1.08
CA ALA A 135 10.87 -25.91 -0.69
C ALA A 135 11.01 -26.08 0.84
N ARG A 136 11.74 -25.18 1.51
CA ARG A 136 11.86 -25.18 2.97
C ARG A 136 10.52 -24.90 3.66
N ALA A 137 9.77 -23.92 3.17
CA ALA A 137 8.47 -23.56 3.71
C ALA A 137 7.48 -24.72 3.55
N LEU A 138 7.37 -25.30 2.36
CA LEU A 138 6.52 -26.46 2.10
C LEU A 138 6.89 -27.67 2.96
N LYS A 139 8.18 -28.02 3.05
CA LYS A 139 8.66 -29.12 3.91
C LYS A 139 8.37 -28.88 5.39
N ARG A 140 8.40 -27.63 5.83
CA ARG A 140 8.11 -27.31 7.23
C ARG A 140 6.61 -27.32 7.51
N LEU A 141 5.79 -26.83 6.58
CA LEU A 141 4.33 -26.96 6.63
C LEU A 141 3.91 -28.43 6.69
N ASP A 142 4.50 -29.27 5.83
CA ASP A 142 4.23 -30.70 5.79
C ASP A 142 4.46 -31.39 7.13
N ARG A 143 5.49 -30.99 7.88
CA ARG A 143 5.79 -31.53 9.22
C ARG A 143 4.90 -30.99 10.34
N LEU A 144 4.41 -29.77 10.21
CA LEU A 144 3.62 -29.08 11.26
C LEU A 144 2.13 -29.37 11.16
N LEU A 145 1.63 -29.58 9.94
CA LEU A 145 0.22 -29.84 9.72
C LEU A 145 -0.14 -31.26 10.17
N PRO A 146 -1.19 -31.42 10.98
CA PRO A 146 -1.64 -32.74 11.43
C PRO A 146 -2.32 -33.51 10.29
N GLY A 147 -2.48 -34.83 10.49
CA GLY A 147 -3.21 -35.71 9.59
C GLY A 147 -2.36 -36.35 8.51
N HIS A 148 -3.02 -37.05 7.59
CA HIS A 148 -2.44 -37.79 6.48
C HIS A 148 -3.02 -37.26 5.15
N GLY A 149 -2.35 -37.50 4.06
CA GLY A 149 -2.75 -37.05 2.73
C GLY A 149 -1.90 -35.91 2.21
N ASP A 150 -2.37 -35.30 1.13
CA ASP A 150 -1.66 -34.18 0.50
C ASP A 150 -1.66 -32.90 1.36
N LEU A 151 -0.67 -32.05 1.14
CA LEU A 151 -0.44 -30.85 1.93
C LEU A 151 -1.62 -29.87 1.84
N ALA A 152 -2.21 -29.71 0.66
CA ALA A 152 -3.28 -28.76 0.44
C ALA A 152 -4.55 -29.15 1.23
N SER A 153 -4.92 -30.42 1.21
CA SER A 153 -6.07 -30.96 1.98
C SER A 153 -5.85 -30.79 3.50
N ARG A 154 -4.66 -31.09 4.01
CA ARG A 154 -4.32 -30.90 5.42
C ARG A 154 -4.34 -29.42 5.82
N LEU A 155 -3.81 -28.56 4.96
CA LEU A 155 -3.85 -27.12 5.19
C LEU A 155 -5.28 -26.57 5.15
N SER A 156 -6.12 -27.05 4.24
CA SER A 156 -7.54 -26.70 4.19
C SER A 156 -8.27 -27.09 5.49
N THR A 157 -8.06 -28.31 5.97
CA THR A 157 -8.60 -28.78 7.24
C THR A 157 -8.12 -27.93 8.43
N TRP A 158 -6.84 -27.57 8.43
CA TRP A 158 -6.26 -26.72 9.46
C TRP A 158 -6.86 -25.30 9.42
N ARG A 159 -7.01 -24.69 8.24
CA ARG A 159 -7.68 -23.39 8.06
C ARG A 159 -9.12 -23.43 8.58
N ALA A 160 -9.88 -24.47 8.26
CA ALA A 160 -11.24 -24.64 8.75
C ALA A 160 -11.31 -24.72 10.28
N ARG A 161 -10.34 -25.37 10.93
CA ARG A 161 -10.25 -25.47 12.40
C ARG A 161 -10.10 -24.09 13.08
N PHE A 162 -9.38 -23.17 12.45
CA PHE A 162 -9.12 -21.83 12.98
C PHE A 162 -9.97 -20.75 12.32
N SER A 163 -11.05 -21.14 11.65
CA SER A 163 -12.05 -20.20 11.16
C SER A 163 -12.80 -19.57 12.34
N ILE A 164 -12.71 -18.25 12.45
CA ILE A 164 -13.40 -17.51 13.51
C ILE A 164 -14.91 -17.59 13.31
N PRO A 165 -15.71 -17.99 14.32
CA PRO A 165 -17.16 -17.91 14.27
C PRO A 165 -17.65 -16.52 13.88
N ASP A 166 -18.70 -16.42 13.07
CA ASP A 166 -19.17 -15.18 12.49
C ASP A 166 -19.52 -14.12 13.54
N ASP A 167 -20.11 -14.54 14.65
CA ASP A 167 -20.49 -13.69 15.78
C ASP A 167 -19.28 -13.12 16.55
N ARG A 168 -18.07 -13.69 16.37
CA ARG A 168 -16.83 -13.28 17.02
C ARG A 168 -15.87 -12.50 16.12
N ARG A 169 -16.02 -12.58 14.78
CA ARG A 169 -15.12 -11.93 13.83
C ARG A 169 -14.93 -10.46 14.11
N ARG A 170 -16.04 -9.75 14.37
CA ARG A 170 -15.99 -8.32 14.67
C ARG A 170 -15.17 -8.03 15.93
N ALA A 171 -15.36 -8.79 16.99
CA ALA A 171 -14.63 -8.59 18.26
C ALA A 171 -13.13 -8.87 18.09
N VAL A 172 -12.74 -9.94 17.38
CA VAL A 172 -11.36 -10.27 17.07
C VAL A 172 -10.69 -9.15 16.28
N PHE A 173 -11.34 -8.70 15.20
CA PHE A 173 -10.80 -7.63 14.35
C PHE A 173 -10.64 -6.31 15.10
N LEU A 174 -11.66 -5.87 15.85
CA LEU A 174 -11.60 -4.61 16.60
C LEU A 174 -10.55 -4.66 17.72
N ARG A 175 -10.35 -5.84 18.36
CA ARG A 175 -9.25 -6.00 19.33
C ARG A 175 -7.88 -5.91 18.67
N ALA A 176 -7.73 -6.53 17.49
CA ALA A 176 -6.52 -6.41 16.68
C ALA A 176 -6.24 -4.96 16.29
N LEU A 177 -7.24 -4.24 15.77
CA LEU A 177 -7.15 -2.84 15.38
C LEU A 177 -6.72 -1.94 16.55
N ALA A 178 -7.33 -2.13 17.72
CA ALA A 178 -6.99 -1.38 18.93
C ALA A 178 -5.53 -1.61 19.35
N GLU A 179 -5.03 -2.84 19.26
CA GLU A 179 -3.64 -3.16 19.58
C GLU A 179 -2.65 -2.62 18.55
N CYS A 180 -2.96 -2.70 17.24
CA CYS A 180 -2.15 -2.08 16.19
C CYS A 180 -1.98 -0.59 16.46
N ARG A 181 -3.07 0.11 16.81
CA ARG A 181 -3.03 1.52 17.20
C ARG A 181 -2.17 1.76 18.44
N ALA A 182 -2.40 0.99 19.50
CA ALA A 182 -1.66 1.15 20.76
C ALA A 182 -0.15 0.96 20.59
N ARG A 183 0.28 0.09 19.68
CA ARG A 183 1.69 -0.15 19.35
C ARG A 183 2.29 0.90 18.43
N THR A 184 1.48 1.59 17.64
CA THR A 184 1.95 2.61 16.70
C THR A 184 2.13 3.97 17.37
N LEU A 185 1.19 4.38 18.22
CA LEU A 185 1.17 5.71 18.82
C LEU A 185 2.44 6.14 19.59
N PRO A 186 3.15 5.25 20.32
CA PRO A 186 4.40 5.62 20.98
C PRO A 186 5.52 6.03 20.02
N HIS A 187 5.45 5.60 18.77
CA HIS A 187 6.46 5.84 17.73
C HIS A 187 6.02 6.93 16.74
N TRP A 188 4.73 6.97 16.42
CA TRP A 188 4.13 7.96 15.53
C TRP A 188 3.04 8.71 16.29
N PRO A 189 3.35 9.89 16.84
CA PRO A 189 2.36 10.70 17.51
C PRO A 189 1.37 11.23 16.47
N LEU A 190 0.19 10.64 16.43
CA LEU A 190 -0.91 11.04 15.56
C LEU A 190 -1.79 12.05 16.30
N PRO A 191 -2.54 12.94 15.59
CA PRO A 191 -3.51 13.83 16.19
C PRO A 191 -4.51 13.09 17.08
N ALA A 192 -4.93 13.72 18.19
CA ALA A 192 -5.82 13.05 19.16
C ALA A 192 -7.22 12.75 18.62
N ASP A 193 -7.65 13.49 17.60
CA ASP A 193 -8.95 13.40 16.93
C ASP A 193 -8.90 12.58 15.63
N GLU A 194 -7.73 11.96 15.31
CA GLU A 194 -7.65 11.03 14.18
C GLU A 194 -8.62 9.86 14.37
N LYS A 195 -9.18 9.37 13.26
CA LYS A 195 -10.24 8.38 13.37
C LYS A 195 -10.30 7.43 12.18
N VAL A 196 -10.50 6.15 12.49
CA VAL A 196 -10.88 5.11 11.53
C VAL A 196 -12.30 4.67 11.80
N ASP A 197 -13.21 4.91 10.84
CA ASP A 197 -14.58 4.43 10.88
C ASP A 197 -14.66 3.06 10.18
N VAL A 198 -14.88 1.98 10.95
CA VAL A 198 -14.97 0.61 10.43
C VAL A 198 -16.39 0.29 10.00
N VAL A 199 -16.54 -0.12 8.74
CA VAL A 199 -17.81 -0.53 8.13
C VAL A 199 -17.70 -1.95 7.62
N TRP A 200 -18.65 -2.81 7.98
CA TRP A 200 -18.72 -4.18 7.49
C TRP A 200 -19.53 -4.23 6.20
N SER A 201 -18.91 -4.76 5.13
CA SER A 201 -19.53 -4.85 3.80
C SER A 201 -19.08 -6.10 3.07
N ALA A 202 -20.01 -6.89 2.57
CA ALA A 202 -19.72 -8.02 1.70
C ALA A 202 -19.45 -7.59 0.24
N GLU A 203 -19.62 -6.32 -0.07
CA GLU A 203 -19.46 -5.79 -1.44
C GLU A 203 -18.00 -5.55 -1.80
N VAL A 204 -17.11 -5.40 -0.81
CA VAL A 204 -15.67 -5.27 -1.05
C VAL A 204 -15.01 -6.65 -1.11
N PRO A 205 -13.99 -6.86 -1.98
CA PRO A 205 -13.34 -8.18 -2.10
C PRO A 205 -12.67 -8.65 -0.80
N ALA A 206 -12.01 -7.74 -0.09
CA ALA A 206 -11.32 -8.03 1.18
C ALA A 206 -11.47 -6.88 2.17
N ALA A 207 -10.62 -5.87 2.09
CA ALA A 207 -10.67 -4.65 2.87
C ALA A 207 -10.38 -3.47 1.94
N TRP A 208 -10.91 -2.32 2.28
CA TRP A 208 -10.67 -1.10 1.54
C TRP A 208 -10.62 0.10 2.46
N GLN A 209 -9.42 0.65 2.64
CA GLN A 209 -9.21 1.88 3.38
C GLN A 209 -9.33 3.08 2.42
N ARG A 210 -10.16 4.05 2.78
CA ARG A 210 -10.30 5.32 2.07
C ARG A 210 -10.01 6.48 3.02
N TYR A 211 -8.91 7.17 2.78
CA TYR A 211 -8.63 8.41 3.48
C TYR A 211 -9.59 9.50 3.00
N GLN A 212 -10.16 10.25 3.96
CA GLN A 212 -11.18 11.26 3.70
C GLN A 212 -10.67 12.69 3.94
N GLY A 213 -9.36 12.85 4.22
CA GLY A 213 -8.80 14.09 4.73
C GLY A 213 -9.06 14.28 6.22
N HIS A 214 -8.49 15.34 6.78
CA HIS A 214 -8.67 15.73 8.20
C HIS A 214 -8.42 14.56 9.18
N ASP A 215 -7.39 13.77 8.91
CA ASP A 215 -6.95 12.62 9.71
C ASP A 215 -8.04 11.57 9.93
N ARG A 216 -8.95 11.41 8.96
CA ARG A 216 -10.04 10.46 9.00
C ARG A 216 -9.99 9.47 7.86
N SER A 217 -10.31 8.22 8.18
CA SER A 217 -10.47 7.16 7.18
C SER A 217 -11.75 6.37 7.39
N ARG A 218 -12.32 5.92 6.28
CA ARG A 218 -13.35 4.88 6.26
C ARG A 218 -12.69 3.56 5.87
N LEU A 219 -12.85 2.54 6.70
CA LEU A 219 -12.32 1.20 6.49
C LEU A 219 -13.49 0.24 6.25
N GLU A 220 -13.68 -0.19 5.01
CA GLU A 220 -14.68 -1.19 4.64
C GLU A 220 -14.05 -2.58 4.69
N ILE A 221 -14.67 -3.50 5.45
CA ILE A 221 -14.15 -4.85 5.67
C ILE A 221 -15.17 -5.88 5.21
N ASN A 222 -14.74 -6.80 4.35
CA ASN A 222 -15.50 -8.01 4.09
C ASN A 222 -15.28 -8.99 5.26
N PRO A 223 -16.35 -9.41 5.96
CA PRO A 223 -16.22 -10.35 7.08
C PRO A 223 -15.50 -11.65 6.69
N ALA A 224 -15.64 -12.10 5.45
CA ALA A 224 -14.97 -13.32 4.97
C ALA A 224 -13.44 -13.15 4.87
N ALA A 225 -12.95 -11.93 4.62
CA ALA A 225 -11.51 -11.65 4.50
C ALA A 225 -10.75 -11.69 5.82
N VAL A 226 -11.45 -11.63 6.96
CA VAL A 226 -10.88 -11.70 8.31
C VAL A 226 -11.26 -12.99 9.01
N GLY A 227 -11.20 -14.09 8.28
CA GLY A 227 -11.70 -15.39 8.69
C GLY A 227 -10.89 -16.11 9.77
N ASP A 228 -9.62 -15.74 10.00
CA ASP A 228 -8.76 -16.29 11.05
C ASP A 228 -8.03 -15.20 11.83
N PRO A 229 -7.52 -15.49 13.07
CA PRO A 229 -6.91 -14.48 13.93
C PRO A 229 -5.64 -13.85 13.37
N GLY A 230 -4.87 -14.58 12.57
CA GLY A 230 -3.64 -14.08 11.94
C GLY A 230 -3.98 -13.07 10.83
N THR A 231 -4.88 -13.44 9.94
CA THR A 231 -5.36 -12.58 8.85
C THR A 231 -6.11 -11.36 9.41
N ALA A 232 -6.93 -11.53 10.47
CA ALA A 232 -7.61 -10.40 11.11
C ALA A 232 -6.61 -9.38 11.69
N LEU A 233 -5.51 -9.84 12.28
CA LEU A 233 -4.43 -8.99 12.78
C LEU A 233 -3.71 -8.28 11.63
N ASP A 234 -3.33 -9.03 10.58
CA ASP A 234 -2.58 -8.47 9.46
C ASP A 234 -3.39 -7.41 8.71
N VAL A 235 -4.67 -7.68 8.42
CA VAL A 235 -5.56 -6.72 7.77
C VAL A 235 -5.78 -5.48 8.67
N ALA A 236 -5.99 -5.64 9.97
CA ALA A 236 -6.19 -4.51 10.88
C ALA A 236 -4.96 -3.57 10.91
N CYS A 237 -3.76 -4.14 10.98
CA CYS A 237 -2.53 -3.34 10.98
C CYS A 237 -2.26 -2.73 9.60
N HIS A 238 -2.47 -3.48 8.53
CA HIS A 238 -2.23 -3.06 7.15
C HIS A 238 -3.11 -1.87 6.78
N GLU A 239 -4.41 -1.98 7.04
CA GLU A 239 -5.36 -0.94 6.65
C GLU A 239 -5.31 0.30 7.54
N ALA A 240 -4.89 0.14 8.82
CA ALA A 240 -4.97 1.25 9.75
C ALA A 240 -3.62 1.64 10.38
N TYR A 241 -3.05 0.84 11.30
CA TYR A 241 -1.91 1.24 12.14
C TYR A 241 -0.84 0.14 12.25
N PRO A 242 0.40 0.39 11.79
CA PRO A 242 0.96 1.58 11.17
C PRO A 242 0.73 1.65 9.65
N GLY A 243 -0.31 1.00 9.15
CA GLY A 243 -0.64 0.91 7.74
C GLY A 243 -1.26 2.17 7.15
N HIS A 244 -2.13 1.99 6.15
CA HIS A 244 -2.59 3.05 5.26
C HIS A 244 -3.16 4.28 5.96
N HIS A 245 -4.02 4.12 6.98
CA HIS A 245 -4.55 5.28 7.70
C HIS A 245 -3.43 6.12 8.34
N ALA A 246 -2.58 5.50 9.14
CA ALA A 246 -1.48 6.20 9.82
C ALA A 246 -0.48 6.81 8.82
N GLN A 247 -0.23 6.16 7.68
CA GLN A 247 0.60 6.69 6.61
C GLN A 247 0.03 8.00 6.05
N PHE A 248 -1.27 8.05 5.75
CA PHE A 248 -1.90 9.28 5.25
C PHE A 248 -1.88 10.40 6.28
N VAL A 249 -2.06 10.10 7.57
CA VAL A 249 -1.94 11.08 8.65
C VAL A 249 -0.51 11.62 8.73
N VAL A 250 0.50 10.76 8.66
CA VAL A 250 1.93 11.17 8.62
C VAL A 250 2.23 12.02 7.39
N MET A 251 1.74 11.64 6.22
CA MET A 251 1.91 12.42 4.99
C MET A 251 1.22 13.79 5.09
N ALA A 252 0.02 13.85 5.66
CA ALA A 252 -0.72 15.10 5.88
C ALA A 252 0.05 16.04 6.81
N ALA A 253 0.61 15.51 7.89
CA ALA A 253 1.43 16.28 8.84
C ALA A 253 2.73 16.82 8.21
N ALA A 254 3.28 16.11 7.23
CA ALA A 254 4.46 16.54 6.46
C ALA A 254 4.15 17.63 5.40
N GLY A 255 2.88 17.99 5.22
CA GLY A 255 2.41 18.98 4.25
C GLY A 255 2.11 18.35 2.88
N LEU A 256 0.81 18.19 2.58
CA LEU A 256 0.33 17.72 1.28
C LEU A 256 0.18 18.89 0.30
N ALA A 257 0.65 18.70 -0.93
CA ALA A 257 0.26 19.52 -2.05
C ALA A 257 -1.08 19.04 -2.62
N VAL A 258 -1.73 19.84 -3.46
CA VAL A 258 -3.04 19.49 -4.03
C VAL A 258 -2.96 18.19 -4.86
N GLU A 259 -1.88 18.00 -5.58
CA GLU A 259 -1.64 16.78 -6.36
C GLU A 259 -1.53 15.51 -5.51
N ASP A 260 -1.19 15.62 -4.22
CA ASP A 260 -1.10 14.49 -3.30
C ASP A 260 -2.48 13.99 -2.82
N THR A 261 -3.55 14.75 -3.11
CA THR A 261 -4.92 14.40 -2.71
C THR A 261 -5.60 13.37 -3.62
N VAL A 262 -4.93 12.94 -4.68
CA VAL A 262 -5.39 11.87 -5.57
C VAL A 262 -4.47 10.65 -5.49
N VAL A 263 -5.04 9.48 -5.20
CA VAL A 263 -4.34 8.20 -5.13
C VAL A 263 -4.58 7.44 -6.43
N ILE A 264 -3.52 7.16 -7.16
CA ILE A 264 -3.55 6.35 -8.39
C ILE A 264 -3.22 4.91 -7.98
N LEU A 265 -4.13 3.96 -8.28
CA LEU A 265 -4.00 2.56 -7.87
C LEU A 265 -2.76 1.91 -8.51
N ARG A 266 -2.65 1.97 -9.83
CA ARG A 266 -1.49 1.43 -10.53
C ARG A 266 -0.38 2.47 -10.58
N SER A 267 0.38 2.63 -9.51
CA SER A 267 1.43 3.63 -9.41
C SER A 267 2.60 3.16 -8.53
N PRO A 268 3.78 3.75 -8.74
CA PRO A 268 4.90 3.56 -7.83
C PRO A 268 4.60 3.98 -6.39
N ASP A 269 3.82 5.06 -6.19
CA ASP A 269 3.42 5.55 -4.87
C ASP A 269 2.59 4.49 -4.11
N GLN A 270 1.74 3.76 -4.83
CA GLN A 270 0.95 2.67 -4.24
C GLN A 270 1.85 1.51 -3.81
N VAL A 271 2.85 1.14 -4.63
CA VAL A 271 3.83 0.10 -4.26
C VAL A 271 4.55 0.46 -2.96
N LEU A 272 4.96 1.71 -2.80
CA LEU A 272 5.59 2.18 -1.57
C LEU A 272 4.65 2.04 -0.37
N ARG A 273 3.39 2.46 -0.51
CA ARG A 273 2.38 2.38 0.57
C ARG A 273 2.08 0.94 0.97
N GLU A 274 1.89 0.05 0.01
CA GLU A 274 1.66 -1.38 0.26
C GLU A 274 2.86 -2.03 0.96
N GLY A 275 4.06 -1.77 0.45
CA GLY A 275 5.29 -2.26 1.05
C GLY A 275 5.51 -1.73 2.47
N ALA A 276 5.24 -0.46 2.70
CA ALA A 276 5.35 0.17 4.01
C ALA A 276 4.28 -0.34 5.01
N ALA A 277 3.04 -0.57 4.55
CA ALA A 277 2.00 -1.15 5.38
C ALA A 277 2.39 -2.56 5.85
N ASN A 278 2.84 -3.41 4.94
CA ASN A 278 3.29 -4.76 5.27
C ASN A 278 4.56 -4.78 6.15
N ALA A 279 5.55 -3.93 5.89
CA ALA A 279 6.74 -3.81 6.73
C ALA A 279 6.41 -3.27 8.12
N GLY A 280 5.43 -2.41 8.23
CA GLY A 280 4.92 -1.85 9.48
C GLY A 280 4.32 -2.90 10.41
N ILE A 281 3.65 -3.93 9.87
CA ILE A 281 3.13 -5.04 10.66
C ILE A 281 4.25 -5.73 11.45
N ASP A 282 5.40 -5.97 10.81
CA ASP A 282 6.55 -6.60 11.45
C ASP A 282 7.18 -5.72 12.56
N LEU A 283 7.09 -4.41 12.44
CA LEU A 283 7.50 -3.48 13.50
C LEU A 283 6.54 -3.54 14.69
N ALA A 284 5.23 -3.47 14.43
CA ALA A 284 4.21 -3.50 15.46
C ALA A 284 4.17 -4.86 16.19
N PHE A 285 4.38 -5.94 15.43
CA PHE A 285 4.30 -7.30 15.96
C PHE A 285 5.54 -8.14 15.60
N PRO A 286 6.69 -7.89 16.27
CA PRO A 286 7.80 -8.83 16.22
C PRO A 286 7.35 -10.24 16.61
N PRO A 287 8.04 -11.33 16.20
CA PRO A 287 7.55 -12.70 16.33
C PRO A 287 7.07 -13.08 17.75
N ALA A 288 7.80 -12.70 18.80
CA ALA A 288 7.41 -12.98 20.18
C ALA A 288 6.14 -12.22 20.60
N ALA A 289 6.01 -10.96 20.20
CA ALA A 289 4.85 -10.13 20.51
C ALA A 289 3.60 -10.63 19.75
N ARG A 290 3.76 -11.03 18.48
CA ARG A 290 2.68 -11.65 17.69
C ARG A 290 2.16 -12.92 18.36
N LEU A 291 3.07 -13.81 18.78
CA LEU A 291 2.69 -15.04 19.48
C LEU A 291 1.95 -14.75 20.79
N ALA A 292 2.50 -13.87 21.63
CA ALA A 292 1.88 -13.52 22.91
C ALA A 292 0.47 -12.95 22.71
N PHE A 293 0.31 -11.97 21.79
CA PHE A 293 -0.97 -11.35 21.52
C PHE A 293 -1.99 -12.32 20.92
N THR A 294 -1.58 -13.16 19.96
CA THR A 294 -2.45 -14.19 19.39
C THR A 294 -2.92 -15.15 20.48
N ARG A 295 -2.00 -15.65 21.33
CA ARG A 295 -2.28 -16.62 22.39
C ARG A 295 -3.18 -16.04 23.48
N ASP A 296 -2.86 -14.83 23.97
CA ASP A 296 -3.42 -14.30 25.20
C ASP A 296 -4.71 -13.49 24.96
N GLU A 297 -4.87 -12.93 23.75
CA GLU A 297 -5.97 -12.04 23.41
C GLU A 297 -6.86 -12.59 22.29
N LEU A 298 -6.32 -12.81 21.07
CA LEU A 298 -7.14 -13.15 19.92
C LEU A 298 -7.76 -14.54 20.02
N PHE A 299 -7.02 -15.54 20.47
CA PHE A 299 -7.50 -16.91 20.63
C PHE A 299 -8.65 -17.03 21.61
N PRO A 300 -8.58 -16.46 22.83
CA PRO A 300 -9.72 -16.46 23.75
C PRO A 300 -10.98 -15.80 23.17
N ILE A 301 -10.83 -14.65 22.49
CA ILE A 301 -11.97 -13.97 21.85
C ILE A 301 -12.57 -14.84 20.76
N ALA A 302 -11.73 -15.46 19.92
CA ALA A 302 -12.15 -16.37 18.86
C ALA A 302 -12.72 -17.70 19.39
N GLY A 303 -12.44 -18.06 20.65
CA GLY A 303 -12.84 -19.32 21.29
C GLY A 303 -11.92 -20.48 21.00
N PHE A 304 -10.65 -20.20 20.67
CA PHE A 304 -9.63 -21.22 20.41
C PHE A 304 -8.77 -21.51 21.63
N ASP A 305 -8.22 -22.72 21.69
CA ASP A 305 -7.30 -23.12 22.76
C ASP A 305 -5.96 -22.39 22.63
N ARG A 306 -5.54 -21.71 23.68
CA ARG A 306 -4.26 -20.99 23.73
C ARG A 306 -3.04 -21.87 23.42
N ARG A 307 -3.11 -23.18 23.70
CA ARG A 307 -2.04 -24.15 23.42
C ARG A 307 -1.72 -24.28 21.94
N ASP A 308 -2.69 -24.02 21.06
CA ASP A 308 -2.52 -24.10 19.62
C ASP A 308 -1.84 -22.86 19.01
N ALA A 309 -1.73 -21.74 19.73
CA ALA A 309 -1.29 -20.46 19.22
C ALA A 309 0.13 -20.49 18.63
N ALA A 310 1.05 -21.23 19.24
CA ALA A 310 2.43 -21.33 18.75
C ALA A 310 2.49 -21.99 17.36
N THR A 311 1.79 -23.12 17.19
CA THR A 311 1.69 -23.82 15.91
C THR A 311 0.95 -22.98 14.89
N PHE A 312 -0.14 -22.31 15.30
CA PHE A 312 -0.91 -21.40 14.45
C PHE A 312 -0.04 -20.29 13.88
N VAL A 313 0.65 -19.52 14.72
CA VAL A 313 1.50 -18.40 14.28
C VAL A 313 2.64 -18.89 13.39
N GLN A 314 3.20 -20.07 13.67
CA GLN A 314 4.25 -20.65 12.84
C GLN A 314 3.76 -21.04 11.46
N ILE A 315 2.59 -21.70 11.35
CA ILE A 315 1.98 -22.07 10.07
C ILE A 315 1.58 -20.81 9.28
N HIS A 316 0.94 -19.84 9.94
CA HIS A 316 0.55 -18.57 9.31
C HIS A 316 1.77 -17.86 8.69
N ARG A 317 2.88 -17.79 9.41
CA ARG A 317 4.14 -17.22 8.90
C ARG A 317 4.66 -17.99 7.68
N LEU A 318 4.67 -19.32 7.72
CA LEU A 318 5.14 -20.14 6.60
C LEU A 318 4.31 -19.96 5.34
N ILE A 319 2.99 -19.74 5.48
CA ILE A 319 2.12 -19.38 4.36
C ILE A 319 2.55 -18.02 3.79
N GLY A 320 2.85 -17.05 4.65
CA GLY A 320 3.39 -15.75 4.22
C GLY A 320 4.74 -15.87 3.49
N ASP A 321 5.62 -16.80 3.92
CA ASP A 321 6.91 -17.05 3.25
C ASP A 321 6.72 -17.62 1.82
N LEU A 322 5.55 -18.22 1.51
CA LEU A 322 5.21 -18.68 0.17
C LEU A 322 4.68 -17.58 -0.76
N ALA A 323 4.42 -16.37 -0.25
CA ALA A 323 3.83 -15.29 -1.05
C ALA A 323 4.67 -14.93 -2.29
N LEU A 324 6.01 -14.99 -2.20
CA LEU A 324 6.88 -14.77 -3.35
C LEU A 324 6.82 -15.87 -4.42
N SER A 325 6.33 -17.07 -4.05
CA SER A 325 6.18 -18.20 -4.99
C SER A 325 5.09 -17.97 -6.02
N VAL A 326 4.19 -17.00 -5.80
CA VAL A 326 3.16 -16.64 -6.78
C VAL A 326 3.76 -15.91 -8.00
N MET A 327 4.85 -15.16 -7.81
CA MET A 327 5.39 -14.26 -8.83
C MET A 327 5.77 -14.95 -10.14
N PRO A 328 6.56 -16.05 -10.16
CA PRO A 328 6.89 -16.73 -11.41
C PRO A 328 5.66 -17.32 -12.10
N ILE A 329 4.64 -17.76 -11.35
CA ILE A 329 3.40 -18.32 -11.88
C ILE A 329 2.57 -17.23 -12.56
N LEU A 330 2.38 -16.09 -11.89
CA LEU A 330 1.61 -14.96 -12.41
C LEU A 330 2.30 -14.31 -13.60
N ARG A 331 3.64 -14.21 -13.58
CA ARG A 331 4.44 -13.76 -14.73
C ARG A 331 4.19 -14.62 -15.96
N ASP A 332 4.31 -15.96 -15.82
CA ASP A 332 4.12 -16.88 -16.93
C ASP A 332 2.68 -16.87 -17.45
N TYR A 333 1.70 -16.74 -16.55
CA TYR A 333 0.29 -16.59 -16.91
C TYR A 333 0.03 -15.27 -17.66
N TYR A 334 0.52 -14.15 -17.12
CA TYR A 334 0.33 -12.82 -17.73
C TYR A 334 0.95 -12.75 -19.14
N ASP A 335 2.14 -13.32 -19.30
CA ASP A 335 2.87 -13.33 -20.57
C ASP A 335 2.37 -14.41 -21.55
N GLY A 336 1.33 -15.17 -21.19
CA GLY A 336 0.73 -16.20 -22.05
C GLY A 336 1.56 -17.47 -22.18
N ARG A 337 2.59 -17.65 -21.34
CA ARG A 337 3.42 -18.87 -21.30
C ARG A 337 2.79 -20.02 -20.51
N LEU A 338 1.82 -19.71 -19.64
CA LEU A 338 1.13 -20.67 -18.80
C LEU A 338 -0.39 -20.50 -18.95
N ALA A 339 -1.10 -21.58 -19.25
CA ALA A 339 -2.55 -21.58 -19.35
C ALA A 339 -3.21 -21.36 -17.96
N SER A 340 -4.42 -20.79 -17.94
CA SER A 340 -5.14 -20.48 -16.69
C SER A 340 -5.30 -21.71 -15.77
N GLY A 341 -5.68 -22.88 -16.31
CA GLY A 341 -5.83 -24.12 -15.53
C GLY A 341 -4.52 -24.57 -14.87
N ASP A 342 -3.41 -24.52 -15.61
CA ASP A 342 -2.09 -24.88 -15.07
C ASP A 342 -1.60 -23.85 -14.04
N ALA A 343 -1.89 -22.56 -14.28
CA ALA A 343 -1.57 -21.51 -13.32
C ALA A 343 -2.33 -21.69 -12.01
N MET A 344 -3.63 -22.00 -12.06
CA MET A 344 -4.44 -22.32 -10.87
C MET A 344 -3.87 -23.52 -10.11
N ALA A 345 -3.57 -24.63 -10.82
CA ALA A 345 -2.99 -25.81 -10.20
C ALA A 345 -1.67 -25.50 -9.49
N ARG A 346 -0.78 -24.74 -10.14
CA ARG A 346 0.50 -24.33 -9.54
C ARG A 346 0.32 -23.37 -8.35
N LEU A 347 -0.59 -22.40 -8.43
CA LEU A 347 -0.89 -21.51 -7.29
C LEU A 347 -1.38 -22.29 -6.07
N MET A 348 -2.19 -23.32 -6.28
CA MET A 348 -2.66 -24.19 -5.19
C MET A 348 -1.54 -25.07 -4.62
N LEU A 349 -0.71 -25.67 -5.46
CA LEU A 349 0.31 -26.63 -5.04
C LEU A 349 1.59 -25.94 -4.53
N ASP A 350 2.09 -24.96 -5.29
CA ASP A 350 3.40 -24.37 -5.06
C ASP A 350 3.34 -23.20 -4.06
N ALA A 351 2.22 -22.46 -4.04
CA ALA A 351 2.05 -21.27 -3.19
C ALA A 351 0.93 -21.44 -2.14
N GLN A 352 0.22 -22.57 -2.14
CA GLN A 352 -0.87 -22.87 -1.19
C GLN A 352 -1.99 -21.81 -1.20
N ILE A 353 -2.26 -21.20 -2.35
CA ILE A 353 -3.32 -20.22 -2.54
C ILE A 353 -4.68 -20.92 -2.52
N SER A 354 -5.60 -20.46 -1.70
CA SER A 354 -6.95 -21.04 -1.57
C SER A 354 -7.96 -20.52 -2.60
N SER A 355 -7.71 -19.38 -3.21
CA SER A 355 -8.59 -18.74 -4.21
C SER A 355 -7.75 -18.33 -5.43
N PRO A 356 -7.22 -19.28 -6.20
CA PRO A 356 -6.33 -18.99 -7.32
C PRO A 356 -7.05 -18.24 -8.46
N GLU A 357 -8.35 -18.48 -8.65
CA GLU A 357 -9.18 -17.81 -9.65
C GLU A 357 -9.19 -16.29 -9.44
N ALA A 358 -9.46 -15.86 -8.21
CA ALA A 358 -9.49 -14.44 -7.86
C ALA A 358 -8.13 -13.76 -8.07
N LEU A 359 -7.03 -14.46 -7.79
CA LEU A 359 -5.68 -13.95 -8.00
C LEU A 359 -5.33 -13.84 -9.49
N LEU A 360 -5.77 -14.81 -10.31
CA LEU A 360 -5.59 -14.72 -11.76
C LEU A 360 -6.43 -13.62 -12.38
N GLU A 361 -7.68 -13.45 -11.94
CA GLU A 361 -8.55 -12.34 -12.37
C GLU A 361 -7.94 -10.98 -12.00
N PHE A 362 -7.46 -10.83 -10.75
CA PHE A 362 -6.74 -9.66 -10.31
C PHE A 362 -5.53 -9.34 -11.19
N THR A 363 -4.72 -10.37 -11.51
CA THR A 363 -3.55 -10.21 -12.39
C THR A 363 -3.96 -9.93 -13.84
N HIS A 364 -5.06 -10.52 -14.30
CA HIS A 364 -5.60 -10.24 -15.63
C HIS A 364 -6.00 -8.78 -15.79
N ASP A 365 -6.68 -8.23 -14.80
CA ASP A 365 -7.27 -6.89 -14.82
C ASP A 365 -6.26 -5.78 -14.51
N LEU A 366 -5.35 -6.04 -13.58
CA LEU A 366 -4.46 -5.03 -13.00
C LEU A 366 -2.97 -5.30 -13.24
N GLY A 367 -2.66 -6.31 -14.06
CA GLY A 367 -1.29 -6.62 -14.48
C GLY A 367 -0.36 -6.93 -13.32
N ALA A 368 0.78 -6.26 -13.29
CA ALA A 368 1.84 -6.49 -12.30
C ALA A 368 1.56 -5.85 -10.91
N THR A 369 0.35 -5.38 -10.61
CA THR A 369 -0.05 -4.77 -9.32
C THR A 369 0.28 -5.66 -8.12
N VAL A 370 0.22 -6.98 -8.30
CA VAL A 370 0.56 -7.97 -7.24
C VAL A 370 1.97 -7.77 -6.66
N THR A 371 2.89 -7.14 -7.40
CA THR A 371 4.24 -6.81 -6.93
C THR A 371 4.23 -5.89 -5.72
N GLY A 372 3.24 -5.00 -5.60
CA GLY A 372 3.05 -4.12 -4.45
C GLY A 372 2.80 -4.88 -3.15
N TYR A 373 2.08 -5.99 -3.23
CA TYR A 373 1.73 -6.79 -2.03
C TYR A 373 2.80 -7.80 -1.63
N THR A 374 3.75 -8.11 -2.50
CA THR A 374 4.77 -9.15 -2.28
C THR A 374 6.17 -8.55 -2.23
N VAL A 375 6.67 -8.07 -3.37
CA VAL A 375 8.05 -7.59 -3.52
C VAL A 375 8.29 -6.29 -2.75
N ALA A 376 7.30 -5.40 -2.72
CA ALA A 376 7.44 -4.08 -2.11
C ALA A 376 7.74 -4.13 -0.61
N ARG A 377 7.18 -5.11 0.14
CA ARG A 377 7.52 -5.33 1.55
C ARG A 377 9.02 -5.55 1.73
N ASP A 378 9.60 -6.41 0.91
CA ASP A 378 11.04 -6.74 0.99
C ASP A 378 11.88 -5.53 0.60
N MET A 379 11.47 -4.76 -0.42
CA MET A 379 12.14 -3.52 -0.82
C MET A 379 12.15 -2.50 0.33
N VAL A 380 11.00 -2.23 0.96
CA VAL A 380 10.91 -1.31 2.10
C VAL A 380 11.72 -1.81 3.29
N THR A 381 11.64 -3.10 3.60
CA THR A 381 12.39 -3.71 4.71
C THR A 381 13.91 -3.60 4.47
N ALA A 382 14.37 -3.83 3.24
CA ALA A 382 15.77 -3.68 2.87
C ALA A 382 16.23 -2.21 2.98
N CYS A 383 15.41 -1.28 2.48
CA CYS A 383 15.66 0.15 2.58
C CYS A 383 15.75 0.61 4.05
N MET A 384 14.84 0.17 4.89
CA MET A 384 14.88 0.43 6.34
C MET A 384 16.15 -0.11 6.97
N ALA A 385 16.56 -1.33 6.62
CA ALA A 385 17.79 -1.93 7.14
C ALA A 385 19.05 -1.17 6.71
N ALA A 386 19.05 -0.61 5.49
CA ALA A 386 20.16 0.20 4.98
C ALA A 386 20.28 1.56 5.68
N ARG A 387 19.14 2.16 6.04
CA ARG A 387 19.08 3.51 6.61
C ARG A 387 19.17 3.54 8.13
N VAL A 388 18.75 2.47 8.81
CA VAL A 388 18.58 2.49 10.27
C VAL A 388 19.90 2.68 11.01
N GLY A 389 21.01 2.15 10.51
CA GLY A 389 22.27 2.13 11.27
C GLY A 389 22.02 1.60 12.71
N ASN A 390 22.29 2.46 13.70
CA ASN A 390 21.97 2.22 15.12
C ASN A 390 20.69 2.96 15.57
N GLY A 391 19.89 3.46 14.64
CA GLY A 391 18.72 4.28 14.90
C GLY A 391 17.42 3.50 15.09
N ASP A 392 16.32 4.27 15.19
CA ASP A 392 14.97 3.74 15.35
C ASP A 392 14.35 3.37 14.00
N ARG A 393 13.98 2.11 13.84
CA ARG A 393 13.31 1.59 12.63
C ARG A 393 11.94 2.24 12.37
N TRP A 394 11.22 2.64 13.41
CA TRP A 394 9.95 3.33 13.27
C TRP A 394 10.12 4.73 12.69
N ALA A 395 11.15 5.46 13.16
CA ALA A 395 11.49 6.77 12.61
C ALA A 395 11.87 6.64 11.13
N VAL A 396 12.70 5.65 10.77
CA VAL A 396 13.10 5.41 9.37
C VAL A 396 11.89 5.10 8.48
N LEU A 397 10.94 4.26 8.93
CA LEU A 397 9.75 3.96 8.15
C LEU A 397 8.87 5.20 7.98
N ARG A 398 8.69 5.98 9.05
CA ARG A 398 7.94 7.25 8.99
C ARG A 398 8.56 8.21 7.99
N ASP A 399 9.87 8.35 7.99
CA ASP A 399 10.59 9.27 7.11
C ASP A 399 10.50 8.82 5.63
N ILE A 400 10.55 7.51 5.37
CA ILE A 400 10.30 6.94 4.03
C ILE A 400 8.88 7.30 3.53
N ILE A 401 7.88 7.20 4.40
CA ILE A 401 6.48 7.53 4.06
C ILE A 401 6.31 9.03 3.85
N ALA A 402 6.89 9.85 4.73
CA ALA A 402 6.77 11.31 4.67
C ALA A 402 7.46 11.91 3.44
N ASP A 403 8.56 11.30 3.00
CA ASP A 403 9.33 11.74 1.83
C ASP A 403 8.57 11.49 0.51
N ARG A 404 7.70 10.47 0.46
CA ARG A 404 6.85 10.13 -0.69
C ARG A 404 7.61 9.90 -2.00
N ASP A 405 8.91 9.76 -1.94
CA ASP A 405 9.76 9.53 -3.09
C ASP A 405 10.05 8.03 -3.24
N ILE A 406 9.35 7.40 -4.18
CA ILE A 406 9.60 6.00 -4.51
C ILE A 406 11.00 5.80 -5.11
N GLY A 407 11.61 6.81 -5.71
CA GLY A 407 13.00 6.79 -6.14
C GLY A 407 13.96 6.43 -5.00
N ILE A 408 13.53 6.64 -3.75
CA ILE A 408 14.20 6.14 -2.55
C ILE A 408 14.37 4.62 -2.56
N LEU A 409 13.37 3.86 -2.98
CA LEU A 409 13.44 2.40 -3.03
C LEU A 409 14.39 1.92 -4.14
N ALA A 410 14.49 2.70 -5.22
CA ALA A 410 15.43 2.49 -6.32
C ALA A 410 16.79 3.16 -6.12
N SER A 411 16.99 3.89 -5.00
CA SER A 411 18.26 4.56 -4.73
C SER A 411 19.39 3.55 -4.44
N THR A 412 20.62 3.90 -4.85
CA THR A 412 21.82 3.08 -4.62
C THR A 412 22.06 2.76 -3.13
N VAL A 413 21.45 3.50 -2.21
CA VAL A 413 21.48 3.25 -0.76
C VAL A 413 20.60 2.07 -0.38
N CYS A 414 19.45 1.92 -1.03
CA CYS A 414 18.52 0.81 -0.78
C CYS A 414 18.85 -0.42 -1.64
N ASP A 415 19.31 -0.23 -2.89
CA ASP A 415 19.65 -1.32 -3.83
C ASP A 415 20.80 -2.22 -3.36
N ARG A 416 21.79 -1.69 -2.64
CA ARG A 416 22.92 -2.48 -2.14
C ARG A 416 22.55 -3.56 -1.12
N HIS A 417 21.31 -3.57 -0.63
CA HIS A 417 20.84 -4.49 0.40
C HIS A 417 19.67 -5.39 -0.05
N VAL A 418 19.24 -5.28 -1.30
CA VAL A 418 18.25 -6.21 -1.91
C VAL A 418 18.87 -7.59 -2.20
N SER A 419 20.15 -7.80 -1.92
CA SER A 419 20.62 -9.17 -1.74
C SER A 419 19.90 -9.77 -0.53
N VAL A 420 18.84 -10.49 -0.84
CA VAL A 420 18.01 -11.24 0.10
C VAL A 420 18.90 -11.90 1.15
N ARG A 421 18.96 -11.31 2.34
CA ARG A 421 19.43 -12.05 3.50
C ARG A 421 18.38 -13.09 3.79
N ILE A 422 18.57 -14.27 3.19
CA ILE A 422 17.93 -15.50 3.61
C ILE A 422 18.18 -15.58 5.12
N ARG A 423 17.18 -15.26 5.93
CA ARG A 423 17.30 -15.44 7.38
C ARG A 423 17.41 -16.94 7.65
N PRO A 424 18.40 -17.37 8.42
CA PRO A 424 18.59 -18.79 8.77
C PRO A 424 17.40 -19.39 9.50
#